data_472749c3972e1ce5465fe0e04a016913
#
_entry.id   472749c3972e1ce5465fe0e04a016913
#
_cell.length_a   1.000
_cell.length_b   1.000
_cell.length_c   1.000
_cell.angle_alpha   90.00
_cell.angle_beta   90.00
_cell.angle_gamma   90.00
#
_symmetry.space_group_name_H-M   'P 1'
#
loop_
_entity.id
_entity.type
_entity.pdbx_description
1 polymer ?
#
loop_
_entity_poly.entity_id
_entity_poly.type
_entity_poly.pdbx_seq_one_letter_code
_entity_poly.pdbx_strand_id
1 'polypeptide(L)'
;MIRLVFAAVASMLAWAMLDLMLPSAIALVLSVAVMLVLTMLIVLRAPPRVPGREALAGAPLAGLAEEASVWLAAQRRGMPVPALRLADELSRRLDDVAPRLGALDPRSPAAASLRTLVAVELPALVEGWRTVPIAARRQPHADGRTPDDHLVNGLRLIDAELARAHAQLGQGALDGIAVQGRYLELKYDEGGRPL
;
A
#
# COMPACT_ATOMS: atom_id res chain seq x y z
N MET A 1 4.60 -2.13 23.75
CA MET A 1 5.43 -2.18 24.96
C MET A 1 5.05 -3.34 25.87
N ILE A 2 3.81 -3.52 26.31
CA ILE A 2 3.38 -4.58 27.23
C ILE A 2 3.76 -6.00 26.76
N ARG A 3 3.64 -6.30 25.45
CA ARG A 3 3.97 -7.62 24.88
C ARG A 3 5.47 -7.95 24.92
N LEU A 4 6.35 -6.95 24.82
CA LEU A 4 7.80 -7.12 24.96
C LEU A 4 8.20 -7.39 26.41
N VAL A 5 7.52 -6.75 27.35
CA VAL A 5 7.72 -6.99 28.79
C VAL A 5 7.29 -8.40 29.18
N PHE A 6 6.15 -8.89 28.67
CA PHE A 6 5.70 -10.27 28.89
C PHE A 6 6.67 -11.31 28.29
N ALA A 7 7.23 -11.05 27.11
CA ALA A 7 8.22 -11.94 26.51
C ALA A 7 9.53 -11.97 27.30
N ALA A 8 9.97 -10.82 27.82
CA ALA A 8 11.16 -10.73 28.67
C ALA A 8 10.96 -11.45 30.02
N VAL A 9 9.81 -11.28 30.65
CA VAL A 9 9.47 -11.94 31.92
C VAL A 9 9.34 -13.46 31.74
N ALA A 10 8.70 -13.93 30.66
CA ALA A 10 8.58 -15.37 30.36
C ALA A 10 9.96 -16.01 30.07
N SER A 11 10.84 -15.28 29.36
CA SER A 11 12.24 -15.73 29.11
C SER A 11 13.06 -15.81 30.40
N MET A 12 12.88 -14.86 31.30
CA MET A 12 13.58 -14.82 32.57
C MET A 12 13.14 -15.95 33.52
N LEU A 13 11.85 -16.28 33.52
CA LEU A 13 11.31 -17.42 34.29
C LEU A 13 11.74 -18.76 33.71
N ALA A 14 11.79 -18.90 32.39
CA ALA A 14 12.32 -20.12 31.74
C ALA A 14 13.82 -20.32 32.02
N TRP A 15 14.60 -19.22 32.06
CA TRP A 15 16.02 -19.27 32.41
C TRP A 15 16.23 -19.71 33.86
N ALA A 16 15.48 -19.16 34.81
CA ALA A 16 15.58 -19.53 36.23
C ALA A 16 15.20 -20.99 36.49
N MET A 17 14.27 -21.57 35.73
CA MET A 17 13.92 -23.01 35.85
C MET A 17 14.93 -23.91 35.18
N LEU A 18 15.62 -23.48 34.14
CA LEU A 18 16.61 -24.27 33.40
C LEU A 18 17.97 -24.31 34.13
N ASP A 19 18.32 -23.23 34.83
CA ASP A 19 19.56 -23.10 35.58
C ASP A 19 19.64 -24.10 36.79
N LEU A 20 18.48 -24.58 37.21
CA LEU A 20 18.37 -25.58 38.30
C LEU A 20 18.66 -27.02 37.86
N MET A 21 18.62 -27.33 36.54
CA MET A 21 18.66 -28.73 36.05
C MET A 21 19.75 -29.01 35.01
N LEU A 22 20.40 -28.00 34.39
CA LEU A 22 21.40 -28.23 33.32
C LEU A 22 22.71 -27.46 33.54
N PRO A 23 23.85 -27.95 33.00
CA PRO A 23 25.10 -27.17 33.01
C PRO A 23 24.91 -25.82 32.31
N SER A 24 25.38 -24.77 32.96
CA SER A 24 25.09 -23.34 32.64
C SER A 24 25.24 -22.92 31.16
N ALA A 25 26.16 -23.56 30.44
CA ALA A 25 26.39 -23.26 29.02
C ALA A 25 25.21 -23.69 28.11
N ILE A 26 24.59 -24.85 28.39
CA ILE A 26 23.46 -25.37 27.59
C ILE A 26 22.18 -24.56 27.87
N ALA A 27 22.00 -24.18 29.15
CA ALA A 27 20.86 -23.33 29.54
C ALA A 27 20.90 -21.96 28.84
N LEU A 28 22.08 -21.38 28.68
CA LEU A 28 22.28 -20.09 28.02
C LEU A 28 21.98 -20.16 26.50
N VAL A 29 22.45 -21.20 25.83
CA VAL A 29 22.16 -21.41 24.40
C VAL A 29 20.67 -21.63 24.16
N LEU A 30 20.00 -22.44 25.01
CA LEU A 30 18.55 -22.67 24.87
C LEU A 30 17.73 -21.42 25.13
N SER A 31 18.08 -20.58 26.11
CA SER A 31 17.37 -19.35 26.41
C SER A 31 17.49 -18.32 25.27
N VAL A 32 18.67 -18.22 24.66
CA VAL A 32 18.87 -17.37 23.48
C VAL A 32 18.07 -17.89 22.28
N ALA A 33 18.04 -19.20 22.05
CA ALA A 33 17.26 -19.80 20.97
C ALA A 33 15.75 -19.56 21.17
N VAL A 34 15.24 -19.77 22.39
CA VAL A 34 13.83 -19.49 22.72
C VAL A 34 13.50 -18.01 22.56
N MET A 35 14.38 -17.11 22.99
CA MET A 35 14.20 -15.67 22.82
C MET A 35 14.15 -15.26 21.33
N LEU A 36 15.02 -15.82 20.50
CA LEU A 36 15.04 -15.59 19.06
C LEU A 36 13.75 -16.09 18.39
N VAL A 37 13.30 -17.30 18.74
CA VAL A 37 12.06 -17.88 18.22
C VAL A 37 10.85 -17.05 18.65
N LEU A 38 10.76 -16.66 19.91
CA LEU A 38 9.68 -15.81 20.42
C LEU A 38 9.69 -14.43 19.75
N THR A 39 10.85 -13.80 19.59
CA THR A 39 10.97 -12.51 18.90
C THR A 39 10.56 -12.64 17.45
N MET A 40 11.01 -13.69 16.75
CA MET A 40 10.61 -13.95 15.37
C MET A 40 9.10 -14.21 15.26
N LEU A 41 8.50 -14.96 16.19
CA LEU A 41 7.06 -15.22 16.21
C LEU A 41 6.25 -13.94 16.47
N ILE A 42 6.73 -13.05 17.36
CA ILE A 42 6.10 -11.75 17.63
C ILE A 42 6.18 -10.83 16.40
N VAL A 43 7.34 -10.80 15.73
CA VAL A 43 7.53 -10.00 14.50
C VAL A 43 6.64 -10.53 13.37
N LEU A 44 6.57 -11.86 13.18
CA LEU A 44 5.73 -12.49 12.16
C LEU A 44 4.23 -12.35 12.45
N ARG A 45 3.82 -12.24 13.72
CA ARG A 45 2.42 -12.04 14.14
C ARG A 45 2.07 -10.59 14.44
N ALA A 46 3.03 -9.67 14.38
CA ALA A 46 2.72 -8.25 14.50
C ALA A 46 1.77 -7.87 13.36
N PRO A 47 0.57 -7.34 13.65
CA PRO A 47 -0.30 -6.86 12.59
C PRO A 47 0.46 -5.80 11.80
N PRO A 48 0.37 -5.80 10.47
CA PRO A 48 1.00 -4.76 9.65
C PRO A 48 0.57 -3.41 10.20
N ARG A 49 1.54 -2.50 10.37
CA ARG A 49 1.24 -1.13 10.77
C ARG A 49 0.40 -0.53 9.66
N VAL A 50 -0.86 -0.24 9.97
CA VAL A 50 -1.74 0.47 9.03
C VAL A 50 -1.20 1.89 8.93
N PRO A 51 -0.75 2.34 7.76
CA PRO A 51 -0.31 3.71 7.58
C PRO A 51 -1.49 4.64 7.85
N GLY A 52 -1.25 5.73 8.57
CA GLY A 52 -2.24 6.80 8.73
C GLY A 52 -2.30 7.65 7.46
N ARG A 53 -3.31 8.54 7.35
CA ARG A 53 -3.41 9.51 6.24
C ARG A 53 -2.14 10.35 6.06
N GLU A 54 -1.51 10.74 7.19
CA GLU A 54 -0.26 11.51 7.17
C GLU A 54 0.91 10.71 6.57
N ALA A 55 0.96 9.40 6.82
CA ALA A 55 1.95 8.51 6.23
C ALA A 55 1.78 8.41 4.72
N LEU A 56 0.54 8.29 4.21
CA LEU A 56 0.24 8.31 2.78
C LEU A 56 0.65 9.64 2.13
N ALA A 57 0.37 10.77 2.78
CA ALA A 57 0.74 12.09 2.26
C ALA A 57 2.26 12.28 2.19
N GLY A 58 3.02 11.72 3.14
CA GLY A 58 4.47 11.78 3.22
C GLY A 58 5.20 10.66 2.48
N ALA A 59 4.49 9.65 1.96
CA ALA A 59 5.10 8.50 1.31
C ALA A 59 5.90 8.89 0.05
N PRO A 60 7.07 8.29 -0.17
CA PRO A 60 7.74 8.41 -1.46
C PRO A 60 6.87 7.83 -2.56
N LEU A 61 6.97 8.37 -3.79
CA LEU A 61 6.10 7.97 -4.89
C LEU A 61 6.21 6.46 -5.19
N ALA A 62 7.40 5.90 -5.05
CA ALA A 62 7.67 4.48 -5.26
C ALA A 62 6.96 3.56 -4.25
N GLY A 63 6.73 4.01 -3.01
CA GLY A 63 6.04 3.25 -1.96
C GLY A 63 4.56 3.58 -1.81
N LEU A 64 4.08 4.65 -2.48
CA LEU A 64 2.74 5.18 -2.29
C LEU A 64 1.64 4.15 -2.61
N ALA A 65 1.82 3.38 -3.66
CA ALA A 65 0.84 2.36 -4.08
C ALA A 65 0.71 1.25 -3.02
N GLU A 66 1.84 0.74 -2.52
CA GLU A 66 1.87 -0.30 -1.48
C GLU A 66 1.24 0.21 -0.17
N GLU A 67 1.64 1.40 0.28
CA GLU A 67 1.06 1.99 1.50
C GLU A 67 -0.45 2.23 1.37
N ALA A 68 -0.91 2.68 0.19
CA ALA A 68 -2.34 2.88 -0.08
C ALA A 68 -3.11 1.55 -0.10
N SER A 69 -2.55 0.48 -0.68
CA SER A 69 -3.16 -0.86 -0.67
C SER A 69 -3.29 -1.40 0.75
N VAL A 70 -2.25 -1.26 1.58
CA VAL A 70 -2.26 -1.67 3.00
C VAL A 70 -3.29 -0.84 3.78
N TRP A 71 -3.33 0.48 3.56
CA TRP A 71 -4.30 1.36 4.19
C TRP A 71 -5.73 0.98 3.81
N LEU A 72 -6.00 0.78 2.50
CA LEU A 72 -7.32 0.43 1.99
C LEU A 72 -7.79 -0.93 2.54
N ALA A 73 -6.90 -1.92 2.61
CA ALA A 73 -7.18 -3.23 3.21
C ALA A 73 -7.64 -3.12 4.66
N ALA A 74 -7.05 -2.21 5.43
CA ALA A 74 -7.44 -1.97 6.83
C ALA A 74 -8.81 -1.27 6.97
N GLN A 75 -9.23 -0.51 5.94
CA GLN A 75 -10.52 0.20 5.95
C GLN A 75 -11.72 -0.67 5.57
N ARG A 76 -11.53 -1.91 5.15
CA ARG A 76 -12.58 -2.81 4.61
C ARG A 76 -13.72 -3.11 5.59
N ARG A 77 -13.44 -3.03 6.89
CA ARG A 77 -14.45 -3.38 7.93
C ARG A 77 -15.66 -2.46 7.86
N GLY A 78 -16.83 -3.05 7.61
CA GLY A 78 -18.10 -2.35 7.54
C GLY A 78 -18.42 -1.72 6.18
N MET A 79 -17.56 -1.88 5.17
CA MET A 79 -17.88 -1.46 3.80
C MET A 79 -19.00 -2.32 3.20
N PRO A 80 -19.89 -1.74 2.37
CA PRO A 80 -20.87 -2.51 1.61
C PRO A 80 -20.18 -3.40 0.57
N VAL A 81 -20.83 -4.53 0.22
CA VAL A 81 -20.24 -5.53 -0.71
C VAL A 81 -19.77 -4.93 -2.04
N PRO A 82 -20.50 -4.01 -2.69
CA PRO A 82 -20.01 -3.39 -3.92
C PRO A 82 -18.73 -2.56 -3.72
N ALA A 83 -18.62 -1.85 -2.58
CA ALA A 83 -17.41 -1.08 -2.27
C ALA A 83 -16.20 -2.00 -1.98
N LEU A 84 -16.41 -3.17 -1.36
CA LEU A 84 -15.34 -4.15 -1.13
C LEU A 84 -14.75 -4.66 -2.46
N ARG A 85 -15.59 -4.93 -3.47
CA ARG A 85 -15.13 -5.36 -4.80
C ARG A 85 -14.29 -4.28 -5.48
N LEU A 86 -14.77 -3.04 -5.43
CA LEU A 86 -14.02 -1.89 -5.98
C LEU A 86 -12.71 -1.65 -5.22
N ALA A 87 -12.69 -1.83 -3.91
CA ALA A 87 -11.45 -1.74 -3.12
C ALA A 87 -10.45 -2.83 -3.52
N ASP A 88 -10.91 -4.05 -3.85
CA ASP A 88 -10.04 -5.12 -4.36
C ASP A 88 -9.52 -4.81 -5.77
N GLU A 89 -10.35 -4.25 -6.64
CA GLU A 89 -9.96 -3.82 -7.98
C GLU A 89 -8.95 -2.68 -7.91
N LEU A 90 -9.21 -1.70 -7.05
CA LEU A 90 -8.33 -0.55 -6.83
C LEU A 90 -6.96 -0.98 -6.28
N SER A 91 -6.92 -1.90 -5.31
CA SER A 91 -5.66 -2.44 -4.78
C SER A 91 -4.83 -3.11 -5.88
N ARG A 92 -5.44 -3.96 -6.70
CA ARG A 92 -4.76 -4.60 -7.85
C ARG A 92 -4.21 -3.57 -8.83
N ARG A 93 -4.99 -2.53 -9.14
CA ARG A 93 -4.56 -1.47 -10.04
C ARG A 93 -3.42 -0.63 -9.47
N LEU A 94 -3.43 -0.39 -8.15
CA LEU A 94 -2.31 0.25 -7.47
C LEU A 94 -1.04 -0.59 -7.59
N ASP A 95 -1.12 -1.90 -7.41
CA ASP A 95 0.01 -2.82 -7.57
C ASP A 95 0.54 -2.81 -9.02
N ASP A 96 -0.34 -2.77 -10.02
CA ASP A 96 0.03 -2.68 -11.44
C ASP A 96 0.73 -1.36 -11.81
N VAL A 97 0.35 -0.26 -11.15
CA VAL A 97 0.94 1.08 -11.38
C VAL A 97 2.23 1.28 -10.59
N ALA A 98 2.43 0.57 -9.47
CA ALA A 98 3.55 0.76 -8.54
C ALA A 98 4.93 0.84 -9.21
N PRO A 99 5.32 -0.07 -10.15
CA PRO A 99 6.63 -0.02 -10.80
C PRO A 99 6.82 1.26 -11.62
N ARG A 100 5.75 1.76 -12.25
CA ARG A 100 5.78 2.97 -13.08
C ARG A 100 5.84 4.23 -12.23
N LEU A 101 5.15 4.24 -11.07
CA LEU A 101 5.23 5.33 -10.10
C LEU A 101 6.66 5.55 -9.60
N GLY A 102 7.41 4.47 -9.36
CA GLY A 102 8.81 4.55 -8.95
C GLY A 102 9.74 5.14 -10.00
N ALA A 103 9.38 5.03 -11.29
CA ALA A 103 10.16 5.55 -12.42
C ALA A 103 9.78 6.99 -12.81
N LEU A 104 8.66 7.53 -12.29
CA LEU A 104 8.22 8.89 -12.58
C LEU A 104 9.08 9.95 -11.88
N ASP A 105 9.31 11.07 -12.58
CA ASP A 105 9.82 12.26 -11.92
C ASP A 105 8.81 12.75 -10.87
N PRO A 106 9.19 12.82 -9.59
CA PRO A 106 8.29 13.28 -8.50
C PRO A 106 7.73 14.70 -8.70
N ARG A 107 8.38 15.50 -9.55
CA ARG A 107 7.96 16.87 -9.87
C ARG A 107 7.05 16.96 -11.08
N SER A 108 6.81 15.86 -11.79
CA SER A 108 5.93 15.84 -12.95
C SER A 108 4.47 16.09 -12.55
N PRO A 109 3.67 16.72 -13.41
CA PRO A 109 2.23 16.92 -13.17
C PRO A 109 1.50 15.58 -12.96
N ALA A 110 1.90 14.54 -13.69
CA ALA A 110 1.33 13.20 -13.55
C ALA A 110 1.58 12.61 -12.16
N ALA A 111 2.79 12.78 -11.62
CA ALA A 111 3.12 12.35 -10.25
C ALA A 111 2.31 13.12 -9.21
N ALA A 112 2.14 14.43 -9.38
CA ALA A 112 1.33 15.27 -8.49
C ALA A 112 -0.13 14.86 -8.49
N SER A 113 -0.72 14.62 -9.67
CA SER A 113 -2.12 14.18 -9.82
C SER A 113 -2.36 12.82 -9.17
N LEU A 114 -1.48 11.84 -9.42
CA LEU A 114 -1.58 10.52 -8.80
C LEU A 114 -1.40 10.56 -7.28
N ARG A 115 -0.48 11.38 -6.78
CA ARG A 115 -0.32 11.60 -5.34
C ARG A 115 -1.60 12.18 -4.73
N THR A 116 -2.20 13.19 -5.35
CA THR A 116 -3.44 13.79 -4.87
C THR A 116 -4.56 12.76 -4.84
N LEU A 117 -4.73 11.99 -5.92
CA LEU A 117 -5.77 10.97 -6.03
C LEU A 117 -5.64 9.90 -4.93
N VAL A 118 -4.43 9.38 -4.74
CA VAL A 118 -4.19 8.22 -3.85
C VAL A 118 -3.98 8.63 -2.40
N ALA A 119 -3.26 9.73 -2.14
CA ALA A 119 -2.91 10.12 -0.76
C ALA A 119 -3.91 11.11 -0.14
N VAL A 120 -4.75 11.77 -0.93
CA VAL A 120 -5.68 12.78 -0.43
C VAL A 120 -7.13 12.41 -0.68
N GLU A 121 -7.51 12.16 -1.94
CA GLU A 121 -8.92 11.97 -2.32
C GLU A 121 -9.45 10.60 -1.86
N LEU A 122 -8.69 9.53 -2.06
CA LEU A 122 -9.08 8.19 -1.62
C LEU A 122 -9.28 8.12 -0.09
N PRO A 123 -8.34 8.57 0.75
CA PRO A 123 -8.57 8.62 2.19
C PRO A 123 -9.73 9.53 2.59
N ALA A 124 -9.86 10.73 1.99
CA ALA A 124 -10.92 11.65 2.30
C ALA A 124 -12.31 11.06 2.04
N LEU A 125 -12.48 10.33 0.92
CA LEU A 125 -13.72 9.65 0.58
C LEU A 125 -14.10 8.58 1.62
N VAL A 126 -13.15 7.69 1.94
CA VAL A 126 -13.41 6.58 2.85
C VAL A 126 -13.62 7.05 4.29
N GLU A 127 -12.79 7.99 4.75
CA GLU A 127 -12.93 8.59 6.08
C GLU A 127 -14.23 9.36 6.20
N GLY A 128 -14.59 10.18 5.19
CA GLY A 128 -15.86 10.88 5.14
C GLY A 128 -17.06 9.94 5.27
N TRP A 129 -17.05 8.83 4.53
CA TRP A 129 -18.09 7.80 4.68
C TRP A 129 -18.09 7.18 6.09
N ARG A 130 -16.94 6.96 6.70
CA ARG A 130 -16.84 6.36 8.05
C ARG A 130 -17.39 7.27 9.15
N THR A 131 -17.36 8.59 8.98
CA THR A 131 -17.97 9.54 9.93
C THR A 131 -19.49 9.44 9.97
N VAL A 132 -20.12 8.91 8.91
CA VAL A 132 -21.57 8.72 8.87
C VAL A 132 -21.97 7.57 9.82
N PRO A 133 -22.91 7.79 10.75
CA PRO A 133 -23.41 6.75 11.63
C PRO A 133 -23.94 5.54 10.84
N ILE A 134 -23.68 4.33 11.32
CA ILE A 134 -24.04 3.09 10.62
C ILE A 134 -25.53 3.04 10.26
N ALA A 135 -26.41 3.51 11.16
CA ALA A 135 -27.86 3.55 10.93
C ALA A 135 -28.25 4.48 9.76
N ALA A 136 -27.48 5.54 9.51
CA ALA A 136 -27.74 6.52 8.44
C ALA A 136 -27.13 6.14 7.09
N ARG A 137 -26.19 5.19 7.04
CA ARG A 137 -25.48 4.83 5.80
C ARG A 137 -26.36 4.30 4.67
N ARG A 138 -27.51 3.73 5.02
CA ARG A 138 -28.49 3.20 4.07
C ARG A 138 -29.71 4.11 3.87
N GLN A 139 -29.73 5.26 4.51
CA GLN A 139 -30.83 6.22 4.36
C GLN A 139 -30.52 7.17 3.21
N PRO A 140 -31.46 7.37 2.27
CA PRO A 140 -31.28 8.32 1.19
C PRO A 140 -31.12 9.75 1.74
N HIS A 141 -30.18 10.50 1.17
CA HIS A 141 -29.99 11.91 1.44
C HIS A 141 -30.85 12.77 0.48
N ALA A 142 -30.70 14.09 0.55
CA ALA A 142 -31.49 15.04 -0.26
C ALA A 142 -31.38 14.83 -1.79
N ASP A 143 -30.30 14.24 -2.27
CA ASP A 143 -30.05 13.86 -3.67
C ASP A 143 -30.61 12.49 -4.07
N GLY A 144 -31.33 11.81 -3.16
CA GLY A 144 -31.91 10.48 -3.34
C GLY A 144 -30.89 9.33 -3.26
N ARG A 145 -29.62 9.59 -3.00
CA ARG A 145 -28.56 8.59 -2.85
C ARG A 145 -28.23 8.32 -1.39
N THR A 146 -27.82 7.11 -1.11
CA THR A 146 -27.34 6.76 0.22
C THR A 146 -25.83 7.07 0.37
N PRO A 147 -25.31 7.29 1.58
CA PRO A 147 -23.87 7.35 1.83
C PRO A 147 -23.09 6.15 1.29
N ASP A 148 -23.68 4.95 1.31
CA ASP A 148 -23.10 3.74 0.72
C ASP A 148 -22.97 3.88 -0.82
N ASP A 149 -23.97 4.45 -1.49
CA ASP A 149 -23.94 4.72 -2.94
C ASP A 149 -22.90 5.78 -3.29
N HIS A 150 -22.74 6.80 -2.45
CA HIS A 150 -21.70 7.81 -2.62
C HIS A 150 -20.30 7.20 -2.51
N LEU A 151 -20.05 6.32 -1.53
CA LEU A 151 -18.78 5.61 -1.41
C LEU A 151 -18.50 4.76 -2.66
N VAL A 152 -19.47 3.95 -3.08
CA VAL A 152 -19.33 3.09 -4.28
C VAL A 152 -19.04 3.90 -5.52
N ASN A 153 -19.77 4.99 -5.72
CA ASN A 153 -19.57 5.87 -6.88
C ASN A 153 -18.20 6.59 -6.83
N GLY A 154 -17.80 7.08 -5.67
CA GLY A 154 -16.49 7.71 -5.48
C GLY A 154 -15.34 6.75 -5.74
N LEU A 155 -15.39 5.53 -5.20
CA LEU A 155 -14.37 4.50 -5.48
C LEU A 155 -14.29 4.16 -6.97
N ARG A 156 -15.44 4.08 -7.67
CA ARG A 156 -15.46 3.85 -9.12
C ARG A 156 -14.82 4.98 -9.92
N LEU A 157 -15.05 6.23 -9.51
CA LEU A 157 -14.41 7.38 -10.14
C LEU A 157 -12.90 7.38 -9.94
N ILE A 158 -12.43 7.07 -8.71
CA ILE A 158 -11.00 6.96 -8.41
C ILE A 158 -10.36 5.83 -9.21
N ASP A 159 -11.01 4.67 -9.31
CA ASP A 159 -10.52 3.54 -10.13
C ASP A 159 -10.41 3.91 -11.61
N ALA A 160 -11.42 4.58 -12.16
CA ALA A 160 -11.41 5.04 -13.54
C ALA A 160 -10.30 6.08 -13.81
N GLU A 161 -10.04 6.97 -12.85
CA GLU A 161 -8.97 7.96 -12.97
C GLU A 161 -7.58 7.31 -12.90
N LEU A 162 -7.41 6.36 -11.99
CA LEU A 162 -6.17 5.59 -11.88
C LEU A 162 -5.92 4.75 -13.15
N ALA A 163 -6.98 4.18 -13.76
CA ALA A 163 -6.89 3.47 -15.03
C ALA A 163 -6.44 4.38 -16.17
N ARG A 164 -6.97 5.60 -16.24
CA ARG A 164 -6.57 6.60 -17.24
C ARG A 164 -5.11 7.01 -17.07
N ALA A 165 -4.71 7.30 -15.84
CA ALA A 165 -3.32 7.62 -15.53
C ALA A 165 -2.37 6.49 -15.91
N HIS A 166 -2.73 5.23 -15.60
CA HIS A 166 -1.95 4.05 -15.98
C HIS A 166 -1.78 3.93 -17.52
N ALA A 167 -2.86 4.15 -18.28
CA ALA A 167 -2.83 4.10 -19.74
C ALA A 167 -1.94 5.22 -20.33
N GLN A 168 -2.04 6.45 -19.81
CA GLN A 168 -1.19 7.58 -20.22
C GLN A 168 0.29 7.31 -19.97
N LEU A 169 0.64 6.75 -18.82
CA LEU A 169 2.02 6.35 -18.51
C LEU A 169 2.54 5.27 -19.46
N GLY A 170 1.66 4.34 -19.89
CA GLY A 170 1.98 3.33 -20.89
C GLY A 170 2.25 3.93 -22.27
N GLN A 171 1.44 4.87 -22.72
CA GLN A 171 1.61 5.55 -24.01
C GLN A 171 2.90 6.35 -24.05
N GLY A 172 3.22 7.13 -23.02
CA GLY A 172 4.46 7.89 -22.94
C GLY A 172 5.72 7.02 -23.04
N ALA A 173 5.69 5.80 -22.51
CA ALA A 173 6.78 4.83 -22.65
C ALA A 173 6.92 4.31 -24.08
N LEU A 174 5.81 4.04 -24.78
CA LEU A 174 5.80 3.62 -26.18
C LEU A 174 6.31 4.72 -27.11
N ASP A 175 5.89 5.97 -26.87
CA ASP A 175 6.36 7.12 -27.63
C ASP A 175 7.87 7.30 -27.45
N GLY A 176 8.41 7.12 -26.25
CA GLY A 176 9.84 7.14 -25.97
C GLY A 176 10.63 6.08 -26.76
N ILE A 177 10.10 4.85 -26.84
CA ILE A 177 10.72 3.76 -27.63
C ILE A 177 10.68 4.10 -29.13
N ALA A 178 9.56 4.65 -29.62
CA ALA A 178 9.41 5.02 -31.03
C ALA A 178 10.40 6.12 -31.42
N VAL A 179 10.57 7.15 -30.58
CA VAL A 179 11.56 8.21 -30.77
C VAL A 179 12.98 7.65 -30.77
N GLN A 180 13.31 6.76 -29.82
CA GLN A 180 14.61 6.13 -29.75
C GLN A 180 14.89 5.23 -30.96
N GLY A 181 13.90 4.44 -31.42
CA GLY A 181 13.98 3.64 -32.61
C GLY A 181 14.28 4.49 -33.85
N ARG A 182 13.55 5.58 -34.02
CA ARG A 182 13.77 6.51 -35.13
C ARG A 182 15.14 7.18 -35.09
N TYR A 183 15.62 7.53 -33.90
CA TYR A 183 16.98 8.05 -33.73
C TYR A 183 18.03 7.03 -34.14
N LEU A 184 17.89 5.78 -33.77
CA LEU A 184 18.82 4.70 -34.14
C LEU A 184 18.79 4.42 -35.65
N GLU A 185 17.62 4.40 -36.27
CA GLU A 185 17.47 4.28 -37.73
C GLU A 185 18.25 5.40 -38.43
N LEU A 186 17.99 6.64 -38.08
CA LEU A 186 18.67 7.79 -38.68
C LEU A 186 20.22 7.74 -38.47
N LYS A 187 20.64 7.40 -37.24
CA LYS A 187 22.07 7.34 -36.90
C LYS A 187 22.83 6.25 -37.66
N TYR A 188 22.22 5.11 -37.89
CA TYR A 188 22.90 3.97 -38.51
C TYR A 188 22.61 3.83 -40.00
N ASP A 189 21.52 4.42 -40.51
CA ASP A 189 21.22 4.48 -41.95
C ASP A 189 22.10 5.50 -42.68
N GLU A 190 22.43 6.64 -42.00
CA GLU A 190 23.44 7.62 -42.53
C GLU A 190 24.87 7.10 -42.47
N GLY A 191 25.20 6.12 -41.60
CA GLY A 191 26.54 5.50 -41.50
C GLY A 191 26.80 4.40 -42.53
N GLY A 192 25.85 4.01 -43.34
CA GLY A 192 25.92 2.91 -44.31
C GLY A 192 26.16 3.29 -45.77
N ARG A 193 26.38 4.56 -46.12
CA ARG A 193 26.77 4.98 -47.46
C ARG A 193 28.28 5.27 -47.49
N PRO A 194 29.13 4.39 -48.06
CA PRO A 194 30.45 4.76 -48.46
C PRO A 194 30.36 5.69 -49.67
N LEU A 195 31.07 6.84 -49.61
CA LEU A 195 31.37 7.73 -50.75
C LEU A 195 32.26 7.02 -51.77
#